data_26ec3dc972e2fa808bdedb1eb47cc030
#
_entry.id   26ec3dc972e2fa808bdedb1eb47cc030
#
_cell.length_a   1.000
_cell.length_b   1.000
_cell.length_c   1.000
_cell.angle_alpha   90.00
_cell.angle_beta   90.00
_cell.angle_gamma   90.00
#
_symmetry.space_group_name_H-M   'P 1'
#
loop_
_entity.id
_entity.type
_entity.pdbx_description
1 polymer ?
#
loop_
_entity_poly.entity_id
_entity_poly.type
_entity_poly.pdbx_seq_one_letter_code
_entity_poly.pdbx_strand_id
1 'polypeptide(L)'
;MKKIPNFTLFLINDTLLKSSAIKTKTILFFYPKAMTSGCTVEVNEFQSNLNKFQKLGFTIIGCSKDSIDKNIKFAEKYKLKYLLGSDLTNVCEKLGIWIEKSMYGKKYFGINRSTFMIDSKGKLFKQWNKVKVKDHVKEVLEIAKYCP
;
A
#
# COMPACT_ATOMS: atom_id res chain seq x y z
N MET A 1 7.72 -18.69 1.58
CA MET A 1 7.27 -17.30 1.85
C MET A 1 8.38 -16.51 2.52
N LYS A 2 8.55 -15.28 2.11
CA LYS A 2 9.64 -14.43 2.60
C LYS A 2 9.24 -13.65 3.84
N LYS A 3 10.24 -13.43 4.71
CA LYS A 3 10.11 -12.42 5.77
C LYS A 3 10.17 -11.04 5.14
N ILE A 4 9.33 -10.13 5.62
CA ILE A 4 9.44 -8.73 5.23
C ILE A 4 10.47 -8.02 6.13
N PRO A 5 11.21 -7.00 5.60
CA PRO A 5 12.13 -6.22 6.42
C PRO A 5 11.43 -5.51 7.58
N ASN A 6 12.18 -5.19 8.62
CA ASN A 6 11.65 -4.38 9.72
C ASN A 6 11.47 -2.93 9.27
N PHE A 7 10.26 -2.41 9.42
CA PHE A 7 9.96 -1.00 9.12
C PHE A 7 8.84 -0.49 10.02
N THR A 8 8.70 0.82 10.04
CA THR A 8 7.61 1.50 10.76
C THR A 8 6.96 2.52 9.83
N LEU A 9 5.64 2.45 9.70
CA LEU A 9 4.84 3.44 8.98
C LEU A 9 4.05 4.28 9.97
N PHE A 10 3.86 5.56 9.64
CA PHE A 10 3.09 6.50 10.45
C PHE A 10 1.69 6.58 9.85
N LEU A 11 0.68 6.10 10.57
CA LEU A 11 -0.69 6.03 10.06
C LEU A 11 -1.46 7.31 10.33
N ILE A 12 -2.46 7.61 9.50
CA ILE A 12 -3.23 8.85 9.59
C ILE A 12 -4.12 8.94 10.84
N ASN A 13 -4.32 7.85 11.56
CA ASN A 13 -5.06 7.85 12.84
C ASN A 13 -4.15 8.03 14.05
N ASP A 14 -2.96 8.58 13.83
CA ASP A 14 -1.97 8.88 14.88
C ASP A 14 -1.40 7.62 15.57
N THR A 15 -1.40 6.48 14.85
CA THR A 15 -0.78 5.24 15.33
C THR A 15 0.39 4.85 14.44
N LEU A 16 1.17 3.88 14.89
CA LEU A 16 2.30 3.33 14.14
C LEU A 16 1.99 1.91 13.68
N LEU A 17 2.41 1.59 12.44
CA LEU A 17 2.41 0.22 11.97
C LEU A 17 3.85 -0.26 11.93
N LYS A 18 4.17 -1.19 12.83
CA LYS A 18 5.47 -1.87 12.81
C LYS A 18 5.31 -3.20 12.08
N SER A 19 6.18 -3.47 11.12
CA SER A 19 6.08 -4.70 10.34
C SER A 19 6.15 -5.96 11.21
N SER A 20 6.94 -5.92 12.28
CA SER A 20 7.06 -7.05 13.23
C SER A 20 5.76 -7.32 14.01
N ALA A 21 4.85 -6.36 14.05
CA ALA A 21 3.57 -6.49 14.76
C ALA A 21 2.42 -6.95 13.86
N ILE A 22 2.68 -7.19 12.57
CA ILE A 22 1.65 -7.66 11.63
C ILE A 22 1.37 -9.13 11.91
N LYS A 23 0.18 -9.41 12.46
CA LYS A 23 -0.27 -10.77 12.83
C LYS A 23 -1.63 -11.11 12.20
N THR A 24 -2.12 -10.27 11.29
CA THR A 24 -3.35 -10.50 10.55
C THR A 24 -3.05 -10.35 9.07
N LYS A 25 -3.87 -10.97 8.23
CA LYS A 25 -3.72 -10.80 6.78
C LYS A 25 -3.82 -9.33 6.41
N THR A 26 -2.83 -8.83 5.67
CA THR A 26 -2.72 -7.41 5.36
C THR A 26 -2.40 -7.22 3.88
N ILE A 27 -3.10 -6.29 3.25
CA ILE A 27 -2.73 -5.75 1.95
C ILE A 27 -2.08 -4.40 2.21
N LEU A 28 -0.84 -4.26 1.78
CA LEU A 28 -0.08 -3.03 1.91
C LEU A 28 0.25 -2.56 0.50
N PHE A 29 -0.40 -1.49 0.04
CA PHE A 29 -0.12 -0.99 -1.31
C PHE A 29 0.53 0.38 -1.25
N PHE A 30 1.56 0.57 -2.09
CA PHE A 30 2.33 1.81 -2.14
C PHE A 30 2.01 2.56 -3.43
N TYR A 31 1.64 3.82 -3.29
CA TYR A 31 1.32 4.70 -4.42
C TYR A 31 2.29 5.89 -4.44
N PRO A 32 2.64 6.39 -5.64
CA PRO A 32 3.68 7.42 -5.76
C PRO A 32 3.33 8.75 -5.12
N LYS A 33 2.09 9.22 -5.26
CA LYS A 33 1.75 10.56 -4.79
C LYS A 33 0.25 10.74 -4.61
N ALA A 34 -0.16 11.18 -3.42
CA ALA A 34 -1.56 11.48 -3.11
C ALA A 34 -2.13 12.50 -4.08
N MET A 35 -3.42 12.41 -4.34
CA MET A 35 -4.21 13.33 -5.18
C MET A 35 -3.91 13.24 -6.69
N THR A 36 -3.01 12.37 -7.14
CA THR A 36 -2.80 12.13 -8.57
C THR A 36 -3.87 11.19 -9.11
N SER A 37 -4.13 11.24 -10.44
CA SER A 37 -5.23 10.50 -11.05
C SER A 37 -5.14 8.99 -10.87
N GLY A 38 -3.97 8.40 -11.13
CA GLY A 38 -3.78 6.95 -11.00
C GLY A 38 -3.90 6.48 -9.56
N CYS A 39 -3.35 7.24 -8.60
CA CYS A 39 -3.43 6.90 -7.19
C CYS A 39 -4.86 7.04 -6.68
N THR A 40 -5.61 8.04 -7.16
CA THR A 40 -7.02 8.23 -6.83
C THR A 40 -7.86 7.03 -7.28
N VAL A 41 -7.65 6.55 -8.50
CA VAL A 41 -8.34 5.36 -9.00
C VAL A 41 -8.03 4.15 -8.12
N GLU A 42 -6.76 3.94 -7.80
CA GLU A 42 -6.34 2.79 -7.00
C GLU A 42 -6.95 2.79 -5.60
N VAL A 43 -6.89 3.92 -4.88
CA VAL A 43 -7.46 3.97 -3.52
C VAL A 43 -8.97 3.77 -3.54
N ASN A 44 -9.67 4.28 -4.56
CA ASN A 44 -11.10 4.12 -4.68
C ASN A 44 -11.50 2.69 -5.05
N GLU A 45 -10.71 2.00 -5.86
CA GLU A 45 -10.98 0.60 -6.19
C GLU A 45 -10.79 -0.30 -4.98
N PHE A 46 -9.78 -0.06 -4.13
CA PHE A 46 -9.65 -0.76 -2.86
C PHE A 46 -10.84 -0.46 -1.95
N GLN A 47 -11.29 0.80 -1.91
CA GLN A 47 -12.45 1.18 -1.11
C GLN A 47 -13.72 0.46 -1.58
N SER A 48 -13.94 0.41 -2.89
CA SER A 48 -15.12 -0.25 -3.47
C SER A 48 -15.17 -1.75 -3.16
N ASN A 49 -14.01 -2.37 -2.97
CA ASN A 49 -13.90 -3.80 -2.70
C ASN A 49 -13.56 -4.11 -1.23
N LEU A 50 -13.55 -3.10 -0.38
CA LEU A 50 -13.11 -3.24 1.01
C LEU A 50 -13.86 -4.35 1.76
N ASN A 51 -15.18 -4.40 1.63
CA ASN A 51 -15.99 -5.43 2.31
C ASN A 51 -15.58 -6.83 1.88
N LYS A 52 -15.26 -7.02 0.60
CA LYS A 52 -14.84 -8.32 0.08
C LYS A 52 -13.50 -8.76 0.68
N PHE A 53 -12.55 -7.82 0.81
CA PHE A 53 -11.27 -8.09 1.48
C PHE A 53 -11.48 -8.39 2.97
N GLN A 54 -12.31 -7.62 3.64
CA GLN A 54 -12.58 -7.82 5.06
C GLN A 54 -13.21 -9.18 5.34
N LYS A 55 -14.09 -9.66 4.48
CA LYS A 55 -14.69 -10.99 4.60
C LYS A 55 -13.64 -12.10 4.48
N LEU A 56 -12.54 -11.84 3.78
CA LEU A 56 -11.42 -12.77 3.67
C LEU A 56 -10.41 -12.61 4.81
N GLY A 57 -10.65 -11.70 5.75
CA GLY A 57 -9.80 -11.47 6.90
C GLY A 57 -8.69 -10.46 6.70
N PHE A 58 -8.74 -9.66 5.64
CA PHE A 58 -7.69 -8.68 5.33
C PHE A 58 -7.94 -7.31 5.91
N THR A 59 -6.86 -6.69 6.36
CA THR A 59 -6.76 -5.26 6.61
C THR A 59 -6.06 -4.62 5.42
N ILE A 60 -6.55 -3.48 4.95
CA ILE A 60 -5.93 -2.77 3.83
C ILE A 60 -5.30 -1.49 4.34
N ILE A 61 -4.06 -1.23 3.92
CA ILE A 61 -3.34 0.00 4.24
C ILE A 61 -2.67 0.50 2.97
N GLY A 62 -2.95 1.74 2.59
CA GLY A 62 -2.27 2.40 1.48
C GLY A 62 -1.16 3.31 1.99
N CYS A 63 -0.04 3.38 1.29
CA CYS A 63 1.15 4.08 1.76
C CYS A 63 1.79 4.93 0.67
N SER A 64 2.37 6.04 1.07
CA SER A 64 3.19 6.88 0.20
C SER A 64 4.25 7.62 1.03
N LYS A 65 5.10 8.39 0.35
CA LYS A 65 6.04 9.28 1.03
C LYS A 65 5.45 10.68 1.28
N ASP A 66 4.17 10.87 0.96
CA ASP A 66 3.49 12.12 1.30
C ASP A 66 3.43 12.30 2.82
N SER A 67 3.30 13.56 3.24
CA SER A 67 3.12 13.87 4.66
C SER A 67 1.85 13.24 5.22
N ILE A 68 1.78 13.10 6.53
CA ILE A 68 0.57 12.61 7.21
C ILE A 68 -0.62 13.51 6.85
N ASP A 69 -0.43 14.84 6.87
CA ASP A 69 -1.51 15.78 6.52
C ASP A 69 -2.04 15.59 5.11
N LYS A 70 -1.17 15.36 4.13
CA LYS A 70 -1.60 15.12 2.75
C LYS A 70 -2.38 13.81 2.64
N ASN A 71 -1.94 12.77 3.33
CA ASN A 71 -2.64 11.49 3.34
C ASN A 71 -3.98 11.57 4.08
N ILE A 72 -4.06 12.36 5.15
CA ILE A 72 -5.33 12.64 5.83
C ILE A 72 -6.31 13.29 4.85
N LYS A 73 -5.88 14.33 4.14
CA LYS A 73 -6.74 15.03 3.16
C LYS A 73 -7.17 14.10 2.04
N PHE A 74 -6.28 13.24 1.59
CA PHE A 74 -6.59 12.26 0.54
C PHE A 74 -7.68 11.28 1.02
N ALA A 75 -7.52 10.73 2.21
CA ALA A 75 -8.49 9.82 2.80
C ALA A 75 -9.84 10.49 3.02
N GLU A 76 -9.85 11.73 3.50
CA GLU A 76 -11.08 12.48 3.76
C GLU A 76 -11.82 12.80 2.46
N LYS A 77 -11.09 13.24 1.43
CA LYS A 77 -11.69 13.61 0.15
C LYS A 77 -12.47 12.44 -0.48
N TYR A 78 -11.92 11.24 -0.38
CA TYR A 78 -12.53 10.06 -0.99
C TYR A 78 -13.25 9.16 0.02
N LYS A 79 -13.39 9.62 1.25
CA LYS A 79 -14.14 8.94 2.34
C LYS A 79 -13.67 7.49 2.51
N LEU A 80 -12.35 7.30 2.54
CA LEU A 80 -11.77 5.98 2.70
C LEU A 80 -12.05 5.41 4.09
N LYS A 81 -12.44 4.14 4.14
CA LYS A 81 -12.73 3.42 5.39
C LYS A 81 -11.58 2.50 5.80
N TYR A 82 -10.44 2.63 5.17
CA TYR A 82 -9.20 1.98 5.57
C TYR A 82 -8.13 3.05 5.78
N LEU A 83 -7.04 2.68 6.47
CA LEU A 83 -6.02 3.64 6.84
C LEU A 83 -5.01 3.87 5.72
N LEU A 84 -4.54 5.10 5.61
CA LEU A 84 -3.36 5.44 4.83
C LEU A 84 -2.18 5.63 5.78
N GLY A 85 -0.98 5.39 5.29
CA GLY A 85 0.25 5.56 6.03
C GLY A 85 1.26 6.39 5.26
N SER A 86 2.18 6.98 5.99
CA SER A 86 3.27 7.78 5.44
C SER A 86 4.61 7.15 5.76
N ASP A 87 5.44 6.99 4.72
CA ASP A 87 6.83 6.61 4.87
C ASP A 87 7.65 7.86 5.15
N LEU A 88 7.92 8.14 6.41
CA LEU A 88 8.69 9.29 6.85
C LEU A 88 10.16 8.94 7.11
N THR A 89 10.57 7.71 6.80
CA THR A 89 11.92 7.22 6.99
C THR A 89 12.46 6.62 5.69
N ASN A 90 12.65 5.31 5.65
CA ASN A 90 13.24 4.62 4.52
C ASN A 90 12.53 3.30 4.20
N VAL A 91 11.22 3.23 4.43
CA VAL A 91 10.45 2.01 4.22
C VAL A 91 10.50 1.56 2.76
N CYS A 92 10.25 2.48 1.84
CA CYS A 92 10.27 2.18 0.40
C CYS A 92 11.66 1.71 -0.04
N GLU A 93 12.72 2.28 0.50
CA GLU A 93 14.09 1.88 0.22
C GLU A 93 14.35 0.46 0.71
N LYS A 94 13.92 0.14 1.94
CA LYS A 94 14.07 -1.22 2.50
C LYS A 94 13.30 -2.27 1.71
N LEU A 95 12.15 -1.89 1.15
CA LEU A 95 11.32 -2.81 0.37
C LEU A 95 11.78 -2.91 -1.09
N GLY A 96 12.78 -2.12 -1.50
CA GLY A 96 13.31 -2.14 -2.86
C GLY A 96 12.38 -1.49 -3.89
N ILE A 97 11.50 -0.61 -3.46
CA ILE A 97 10.53 0.05 -4.34
C ILE A 97 10.78 1.56 -4.49
N TRP A 98 11.86 2.08 -3.94
CA TRP A 98 12.32 3.45 -4.18
C TRP A 98 13.31 3.40 -5.32
N ILE A 99 12.90 3.82 -6.51
CA ILE A 99 13.64 3.58 -7.74
C ILE A 99 13.86 4.86 -8.54
N GLU A 100 14.87 4.83 -9.40
CA GLU A 100 15.10 5.89 -10.35
C GLU A 100 14.07 5.80 -11.48
N LYS A 101 13.44 6.93 -11.78
CA LYS A 101 12.47 7.08 -12.85
C LYS A 101 12.94 8.17 -13.80
N SER A 102 12.40 8.18 -15.01
CA SER A 102 12.71 9.20 -16.02
C SER A 102 11.42 9.80 -16.57
N MET A 103 11.38 11.12 -16.71
CA MET A 103 10.27 11.82 -17.32
C MET A 103 10.82 13.01 -18.10
N TYR A 104 10.52 13.08 -19.41
CA TYR A 104 11.00 14.13 -20.31
C TYR A 104 12.52 14.32 -20.24
N GLY A 105 13.26 13.20 -20.16
CA GLY A 105 14.73 13.21 -20.11
C GLY A 105 15.31 13.54 -18.74
N LYS A 106 14.48 13.88 -17.76
CA LYS A 106 14.92 14.15 -16.39
C LYS A 106 14.80 12.91 -15.52
N LYS A 107 15.84 12.61 -14.77
CA LYS A 107 15.87 11.49 -13.83
C LYS A 107 15.45 11.98 -12.44
N TYR A 108 14.63 11.17 -11.74
CA TYR A 108 14.23 11.43 -10.37
C TYR A 108 13.97 10.11 -9.67
N PHE A 109 13.94 10.14 -8.34
CA PHE A 109 13.57 8.95 -7.55
C PHE A 109 12.10 9.02 -7.17
N GLY A 110 11.44 7.88 -7.21
CA GLY A 110 10.04 7.78 -6.86
C GLY A 110 9.65 6.36 -6.48
N ILE A 111 8.45 6.23 -5.95
CA ILE A 111 7.92 4.94 -5.57
C ILE A 111 7.54 4.15 -6.83
N ASN A 112 8.07 2.93 -6.92
CA ASN A 112 7.58 1.94 -7.88
C ASN A 112 6.26 1.41 -7.32
N ARG A 113 5.13 1.74 -7.96
CA ARG A 113 3.80 1.32 -7.48
C ARG A 113 3.80 -0.17 -7.24
N SER A 114 3.57 -0.57 -6.00
CA SER A 114 3.71 -1.96 -5.55
C SER A 114 2.63 -2.32 -4.55
N THR A 115 2.27 -3.60 -4.54
CA THR A 115 1.33 -4.13 -3.54
C THR A 115 1.95 -5.37 -2.90
N PHE A 116 1.82 -5.44 -1.58
CA PHE A 116 2.33 -6.56 -0.78
C PHE A 116 1.16 -7.23 -0.08
N MET A 117 1.02 -8.53 -0.30
CA MET A 117 0.03 -9.34 0.43
C MET A 117 0.75 -10.12 1.51
N ILE A 118 0.39 -9.86 2.76
CA ILE A 118 1.03 -10.42 3.95
C ILE A 118 0.06 -11.38 4.61
N ASP A 119 0.54 -12.56 4.96
CA ASP A 119 -0.29 -13.60 5.58
C ASP A 119 -0.50 -13.35 7.09
N SER A 120 -1.29 -14.22 7.72
CA SER A 120 -1.62 -14.10 9.14
C SER A 120 -0.44 -14.30 10.08
N LYS A 121 0.70 -14.74 9.57
CA LYS A 121 1.94 -14.91 10.34
C LYS A 121 2.94 -13.77 10.09
N GLY A 122 2.55 -12.77 9.30
CA GLY A 122 3.41 -11.63 9.00
C GLY A 122 4.42 -11.89 7.88
N LYS A 123 4.23 -12.94 7.10
CA LYS A 123 5.12 -13.29 5.99
C LYS A 123 4.54 -12.83 4.66
N LEU A 124 5.42 -12.49 3.73
CA LEU A 124 5.02 -12.05 2.39
C LEU A 124 4.51 -13.24 1.59
N PHE A 125 3.23 -13.20 1.24
CA PHE A 125 2.60 -14.23 0.41
C PHE A 125 2.73 -13.92 -1.08
N LYS A 126 2.49 -12.67 -1.48
CA LYS A 126 2.55 -12.25 -2.87
C LYS A 126 2.96 -10.78 -2.95
N GLN A 127 3.71 -10.43 -4.01
CA GLN A 127 4.12 -9.07 -4.27
C GLN A 127 3.88 -8.73 -5.74
N TRP A 128 3.35 -7.53 -5.99
CA TRP A 128 3.19 -6.96 -7.31
C TRP A 128 4.05 -5.72 -7.42
N ASN A 129 4.88 -5.65 -8.44
CA ASN A 129 5.71 -4.49 -8.74
C ASN A 129 5.27 -3.87 -10.07
N LYS A 130 5.63 -2.62 -10.30
CA LYS A 130 5.26 -1.87 -11.52
C LYS A 130 3.77 -2.01 -11.82
N VAL A 131 2.97 -1.80 -10.81
CA VAL A 131 1.52 -2.00 -10.88
C VAL A 131 0.91 -1.04 -11.89
N LYS A 132 0.11 -1.59 -12.79
CA LYS A 132 -0.81 -0.83 -13.63
C LYS A 132 -2.17 -0.89 -12.95
N VAL A 133 -2.76 0.28 -12.71
CA VAL A 133 -3.96 0.38 -11.87
C VAL A 133 -5.15 -0.39 -12.45
N LYS A 134 -5.28 -0.43 -13.79
CA LYS A 134 -6.38 -1.15 -14.44
C LYS A 134 -6.39 -2.62 -14.02
N ASP A 135 -7.53 -3.07 -13.51
CA ASP A 135 -7.79 -4.46 -13.09
C ASP A 135 -6.87 -4.98 -11.97
N HIS A 136 -6.02 -4.11 -11.38
CA HIS A 136 -5.09 -4.55 -10.34
C HIS A 136 -5.81 -5.03 -9.07
N VAL A 137 -6.75 -4.24 -8.57
CA VAL A 137 -7.46 -4.58 -7.32
C VAL A 137 -8.26 -5.87 -7.50
N LYS A 138 -8.85 -6.07 -8.68
CA LYS A 138 -9.55 -7.32 -9.02
C LYS A 138 -8.62 -8.52 -8.94
N GLU A 139 -7.40 -8.40 -9.50
CA GLU A 139 -6.40 -9.46 -9.45
C GLU A 139 -5.96 -9.74 -8.01
N VAL A 140 -5.70 -8.69 -7.23
CA VAL A 140 -5.33 -8.83 -5.82
C VAL A 140 -6.42 -9.57 -5.05
N LEU A 141 -7.68 -9.22 -5.28
CA LEU A 141 -8.81 -9.89 -4.62
C LEU A 141 -8.89 -11.37 -4.97
N GLU A 142 -8.66 -11.74 -6.23
CA GLU A 142 -8.64 -13.14 -6.65
C GLU A 142 -7.54 -13.93 -5.93
N ILE A 143 -6.34 -13.38 -5.84
CA ILE A 143 -5.20 -14.03 -5.16
C ILE A 143 -5.43 -14.08 -3.64
N ALA A 144 -6.11 -13.09 -3.08
CA ALA A 144 -6.40 -13.02 -1.64
C ALA A 144 -7.16 -14.26 -1.14
N LYS A 145 -7.95 -14.88 -1.99
CA LYS A 145 -8.72 -16.09 -1.65
C LYS A 145 -7.82 -17.27 -1.28
N TYR A 146 -6.57 -17.28 -1.72
CA TYR A 146 -5.62 -18.36 -1.49
C TYR A 146 -4.60 -18.06 -0.39
N CYS A 147 -4.64 -16.87 0.20
CA CYS A 147 -3.69 -16.47 1.23
C CYS A 147 -4.01 -17.14 2.56
N PRO A 148 -3.02 -17.84 3.19
CA PRO A 148 -3.24 -18.39 4.53
C PRO A 148 -3.25 -17.26 5.56
#